data_86df1b0039bace90481f35c6a085c94a
#
_entry.id   86df1b0039bace90481f35c6a085c94a
#
_cell.length_a   1.000
_cell.length_b   1.000
_cell.length_c   1.000
_cell.angle_alpha   90.00
_cell.angle_beta   90.00
_cell.angle_gamma   90.00
#
_symmetry.space_group_name_H-M   'P 1'
#
loop_
_entity.id
_entity.type
_entity.pdbx_description
1 polymer ?
#
loop_
_entity_poly.entity_id
_entity_poly.type
_entity_poly.pdbx_seq_one_letter_code
_entity_poly.pdbx_strand_id
1 'polypeptide(L)'
;FMRTYNEAQQARSATAITPRYSDEIIAATESGINPYVYPNVDWYDMIFRSGNYNQRANVNVSGGASRVTYYMSLQANHDTGLLNAADNSAFNPNINHWEYNFQNNISYKLTNTTTVNLRMMAQIGSQKGPDNKTTDIYKKVMYANPVSFPAYFPGEEDHIYYGNAEIKAGAYGENPYQYMMGSFREDNFNTLNTSLDISQDLGFVTKGLSAKVLVNFKNWSNSYYTRSLSPYYYQVQPDSYDPENDTYALQLLQTGTDYISQSDITKEADQTFYLDARLDWKRSFGKHNMTAMFMYMMREYRNGVLPNRNQGYSGRATYDYDNRYLVEFNFGYNGSERLAKEDRFEFFPAASLGWVLSGEQFWEPIADYVDYFKIRGSYGLVGSDQFNEDAQHFLYQNQVGIGNGASWNSGLPGQWLSLQGHSFNILAVQNAGWEHVKKLDIGLDASLF
;
A
#
# COMPACT_ATOMS: atom_id res chain seq x y z
N PHE A 1 21.49 -30.40 12.68
CA PHE A 1 21.70 -29.92 11.33
C PHE A 1 22.78 -30.70 10.60
N MET A 2 24.03 -30.75 11.07
CA MET A 2 25.18 -31.37 10.39
C MET A 2 24.94 -32.86 10.08
N ARG A 3 24.47 -33.66 11.03
CA ARG A 3 24.17 -35.09 10.85
C ARG A 3 23.11 -35.30 9.77
N THR A 4 21.98 -34.60 9.89
CA THR A 4 20.90 -34.68 8.90
C THR A 4 21.35 -34.25 7.50
N TYR A 5 22.21 -33.23 7.44
CA TYR A 5 22.80 -32.80 6.16
C TYR A 5 23.67 -33.90 5.52
N ASN A 6 24.56 -34.53 6.32
CA ASN A 6 25.41 -35.62 5.85
C ASN A 6 24.57 -36.81 5.40
N GLU A 7 23.54 -37.21 6.15
CA GLU A 7 22.60 -38.27 5.78
C GLU A 7 21.87 -37.95 4.47
N ALA A 8 21.35 -36.73 4.32
CA ALA A 8 20.68 -36.30 3.09
C ALA A 8 21.62 -36.25 1.89
N GLN A 9 22.88 -35.89 2.09
CA GLN A 9 23.90 -35.90 1.06
C GLN A 9 24.23 -37.34 0.61
N GLN A 10 24.41 -38.26 1.57
CA GLN A 10 24.64 -39.68 1.28
C GLN A 10 23.43 -40.34 0.59
N ALA A 11 22.21 -40.01 1.02
CA ALA A 11 20.99 -40.56 0.43
C ALA A 11 20.78 -40.15 -1.05
N ARG A 12 21.40 -39.07 -1.49
CA ARG A 12 21.35 -38.60 -2.88
C ARG A 12 22.47 -39.14 -3.76
N SER A 13 23.41 -39.89 -3.19
CA SER A 13 24.54 -40.50 -3.92
C SER A 13 24.40 -42.01 -3.99
N ALA A 14 24.67 -42.56 -5.18
CA ALA A 14 24.69 -44.00 -5.35
C ALA A 14 25.95 -44.68 -4.79
N THR A 15 26.99 -43.89 -4.46
CA THR A 15 28.27 -44.34 -3.89
C THR A 15 28.52 -43.65 -2.55
N ALA A 16 29.38 -44.26 -1.73
CA ALA A 16 29.83 -43.62 -0.50
C ALA A 16 30.54 -42.29 -0.83
N ILE A 17 30.21 -41.25 -0.11
CA ILE A 17 30.77 -39.91 -0.27
C ILE A 17 31.49 -39.50 1.05
N THR A 18 32.48 -38.63 0.91
CA THR A 18 33.05 -37.94 2.10
C THR A 18 32.03 -36.98 2.65
N PRO A 19 31.61 -37.15 3.93
CA PRO A 19 30.66 -36.22 4.56
C PRO A 19 31.21 -34.80 4.57
N ARG A 20 30.32 -33.83 4.37
CA ARG A 20 30.70 -32.40 4.46
C ARG A 20 31.21 -32.02 5.84
N TYR A 21 30.60 -32.58 6.88
CA TYR A 21 30.94 -32.35 8.28
C TYR A 21 31.55 -33.64 8.85
N SER A 22 32.81 -33.60 9.29
CA SER A 22 33.43 -34.73 9.93
C SER A 22 32.87 -34.96 11.35
N ASP A 23 33.01 -36.15 11.90
CA ASP A 23 32.57 -36.45 13.26
C ASP A 23 33.30 -35.59 14.31
N GLU A 24 34.54 -35.20 14.04
CA GLU A 24 35.32 -34.29 14.89
C GLU A 24 34.71 -32.88 14.94
N ILE A 25 34.34 -32.32 13.78
CA ILE A 25 33.67 -31.01 13.69
C ILE A 25 32.31 -31.07 14.37
N ILE A 26 31.55 -32.14 14.16
CA ILE A 26 30.25 -32.32 14.84
C ILE A 26 30.42 -32.34 16.35
N ALA A 27 31.37 -33.14 16.86
CA ALA A 27 31.67 -33.24 18.30
C ALA A 27 32.15 -31.91 18.88
N ALA A 28 33.03 -31.18 18.20
CA ALA A 28 33.51 -29.87 18.63
C ALA A 28 32.37 -28.85 18.71
N THR A 29 31.48 -28.83 17.71
CA THR A 29 30.30 -27.94 17.69
C THR A 29 29.31 -28.31 18.80
N GLU A 30 29.04 -29.59 19.02
CA GLU A 30 28.16 -30.07 20.10
C GLU A 30 28.71 -29.77 21.51
N SER A 31 30.02 -29.81 21.68
CA SER A 31 30.68 -29.48 22.95
C SER A 31 30.73 -27.99 23.26
N GLY A 32 30.60 -27.13 22.23
CA GLY A 32 30.67 -25.68 22.36
C GLY A 32 32.07 -25.17 22.77
N ILE A 33 33.15 -25.87 22.41
CA ILE A 33 34.55 -25.54 22.80
C ILE A 33 34.88 -24.09 22.45
N ASN A 34 34.64 -23.67 21.19
CA ASN A 34 34.82 -22.30 20.76
C ASN A 34 33.68 -21.95 19.76
N PRO A 35 32.71 -21.09 20.14
CA PRO A 35 31.56 -20.78 19.28
C PRO A 35 31.91 -19.94 18.05
N TYR A 36 33.10 -19.39 17.97
CA TYR A 36 33.57 -18.63 16.81
C TYR A 36 34.23 -19.54 15.78
N VAL A 37 34.90 -20.60 16.23
CA VAL A 37 35.55 -21.57 15.36
C VAL A 37 34.59 -22.69 14.95
N TYR A 38 33.75 -23.14 15.90
CA TYR A 38 32.72 -24.17 15.69
C TYR A 38 31.31 -23.59 15.95
N PRO A 39 30.82 -22.72 15.10
CA PRO A 39 29.58 -22.00 15.37
C PRO A 39 28.35 -22.92 15.36
N ASN A 40 27.41 -22.58 16.21
CA ASN A 40 26.08 -23.16 16.28
C ASN A 40 25.09 -22.05 16.64
N VAL A 41 24.77 -21.23 15.62
CA VAL A 41 24.01 -19.99 15.81
C VAL A 41 22.52 -20.27 15.75
N ASP A 42 21.79 -19.97 16.82
CA ASP A 42 20.34 -19.81 16.74
C ASP A 42 20.02 -18.42 16.15
N TRP A 43 19.87 -18.41 14.83
CA TRP A 43 19.60 -17.16 14.11
C TRP A 43 18.25 -16.52 14.50
N TYR A 44 17.27 -17.35 14.89
CA TYR A 44 15.97 -16.83 15.28
C TYR A 44 16.04 -16.08 16.61
N ASP A 45 16.61 -16.70 17.62
CA ASP A 45 16.76 -16.12 18.95
C ASP A 45 17.72 -14.92 18.96
N MET A 46 18.72 -14.93 18.08
CA MET A 46 19.65 -13.82 17.92
C MET A 46 18.98 -12.58 17.29
N ILE A 47 18.10 -12.78 16.31
CA ILE A 47 17.53 -11.68 15.52
C ILE A 47 16.22 -11.17 16.11
N PHE A 48 15.44 -12.03 16.77
CA PHE A 48 14.10 -11.67 17.24
C PHE A 48 14.00 -11.74 18.77
N ARG A 49 13.32 -10.73 19.30
CA ARG A 49 12.93 -10.70 20.73
C ARG A 49 11.64 -11.49 20.92
N SER A 50 11.46 -12.02 22.13
CA SER A 50 10.25 -12.75 22.52
C SER A 50 9.01 -11.86 22.70
N GLY A 51 9.16 -10.54 22.77
CA GLY A 51 8.05 -9.61 22.94
C GLY A 51 8.41 -8.16 22.64
N ASN A 52 7.39 -7.34 22.43
CA ASN A 52 7.49 -5.90 22.23
C ASN A 52 6.41 -5.17 23.03
N TYR A 53 6.49 -3.85 23.07
CA TYR A 53 5.50 -2.97 23.69
C TYR A 53 4.88 -2.06 22.66
N ASN A 54 3.54 -2.10 22.57
CA ASN A 54 2.76 -1.15 21.81
C ASN A 54 1.94 -0.30 22.77
N GLN A 55 1.96 1.01 22.59
CA GLN A 55 1.28 1.97 23.43
C GLN A 55 0.27 2.75 22.61
N ARG A 56 -0.94 2.88 23.13
CA ARG A 56 -2.01 3.64 22.50
C ARG A 56 -2.71 4.52 23.52
N ALA A 57 -2.82 5.79 23.20
CA ALA A 57 -3.59 6.75 23.98
C ALA A 57 -4.61 7.44 23.06
N ASN A 58 -5.84 7.58 23.54
CA ASN A 58 -6.89 8.29 22.83
C ASN A 58 -7.64 9.19 23.79
N VAL A 59 -7.81 10.44 23.39
CA VAL A 59 -8.66 11.42 24.08
C VAL A 59 -9.67 11.96 23.09
N ASN A 60 -10.94 11.94 23.45
CA ASN A 60 -11.97 12.52 22.62
C ASN A 60 -12.92 13.40 23.45
N VAL A 61 -13.46 14.41 22.77
CA VAL A 61 -14.44 15.34 23.31
C VAL A 61 -15.55 15.48 22.30
N SER A 62 -16.76 15.32 22.76
CA SER A 62 -17.95 15.54 21.93
C SER A 62 -18.98 16.36 22.69
N GLY A 63 -19.75 17.13 21.98
CA GLY A 63 -20.79 17.96 22.59
C GLY A 63 -21.61 18.65 21.54
N GLY A 64 -22.54 19.47 22.03
CA GLY A 64 -23.38 20.24 21.14
C GLY A 64 -24.37 21.14 21.88
N ALA A 65 -24.96 22.03 21.10
CA ALA A 65 -26.06 22.89 21.46
C ALA A 65 -27.09 22.84 20.33
N SER A 66 -28.13 23.66 20.43
CA SER A 66 -29.25 23.67 19.47
C SER A 66 -28.83 23.82 17.99
N ARG A 67 -27.69 24.48 17.73
CA ARG A 67 -27.20 24.77 16.37
C ARG A 67 -25.84 24.15 16.02
N VAL A 68 -25.11 23.62 17.02
CA VAL A 68 -23.77 23.07 16.77
C VAL A 68 -23.67 21.72 17.43
N THR A 69 -23.04 20.77 16.71
CA THR A 69 -22.53 19.53 17.26
C THR A 69 -21.09 19.38 16.85
N TYR A 70 -20.26 18.86 17.75
CA TYR A 70 -18.86 18.66 17.47
C TYR A 70 -18.36 17.34 18.07
N TYR A 71 -17.38 16.79 17.41
CA TYR A 71 -16.58 15.67 17.88
C TYR A 71 -15.11 15.95 17.54
N MET A 72 -14.26 15.87 18.54
CA MET A 72 -12.81 15.98 18.37
C MET A 72 -12.14 14.78 19.01
N SER A 73 -11.12 14.24 18.37
CA SER A 73 -10.33 13.13 18.90
C SER A 73 -8.85 13.35 18.59
N LEU A 74 -8.02 13.06 19.57
CA LEU A 74 -6.57 12.98 19.44
C LEU A 74 -6.14 11.59 19.87
N GLN A 75 -5.42 10.90 19.00
CA GLN A 75 -4.86 9.58 19.27
C GLN A 75 -3.35 9.63 19.06
N ALA A 76 -2.61 8.98 19.95
CA ALA A 76 -1.19 8.75 19.83
C ALA A 76 -0.93 7.24 19.89
N ASN A 77 -0.19 6.73 18.92
CA ASN A 77 0.24 5.35 18.83
C ASN A 77 1.76 5.30 18.83
N HIS A 78 2.32 4.36 19.61
CA HIS A 78 3.73 4.03 19.58
C HIS A 78 3.86 2.51 19.46
N ASP A 79 4.42 2.06 18.33
CA ASP A 79 4.65 0.65 18.05
C ASP A 79 6.16 0.39 17.94
N THR A 80 6.64 -0.68 18.61
CA THR A 80 8.02 -1.12 18.52
C THR A 80 8.12 -2.47 17.84
N GLY A 81 9.26 -2.74 17.18
CA GLY A 81 9.49 -4.01 16.50
C GLY A 81 10.02 -5.11 17.42
N LEU A 82 10.13 -6.29 16.84
CA LEU A 82 10.68 -7.49 17.50
C LEU A 82 12.15 -7.75 17.18
N LEU A 83 12.84 -6.84 16.48
CA LEU A 83 14.25 -7.03 16.16
C LEU A 83 15.13 -6.82 17.39
N ASN A 84 16.06 -7.72 17.58
CA ASN A 84 17.03 -7.70 18.68
C ASN A 84 18.29 -6.93 18.25
N ALA A 85 18.18 -5.60 18.21
CA ALA A 85 19.31 -4.74 17.88
C ALA A 85 20.29 -4.62 19.06
N ALA A 86 21.58 -4.64 18.77
CA ALA A 86 22.61 -4.37 19.77
C ALA A 86 22.66 -2.88 20.12
N ASP A 87 22.92 -2.56 21.38
CA ASP A 87 23.00 -1.18 21.88
C ASP A 87 24.25 -0.42 21.38
N ASN A 88 25.24 -1.14 20.88
CA ASN A 88 26.51 -0.60 20.37
C ASN A 88 26.52 -0.29 18.87
N SER A 89 25.37 -0.33 18.22
CA SER A 89 25.30 0.04 16.79
C SER A 89 25.19 1.55 16.61
N ALA A 90 25.77 2.07 15.53
CA ALA A 90 25.69 3.49 15.16
C ALA A 90 24.26 3.98 14.95
N PHE A 91 23.31 3.08 14.79
CA PHE A 91 21.87 3.29 14.74
C PHE A 91 21.12 2.06 15.24
N ASN A 92 19.94 2.27 15.78
CA ASN A 92 19.08 1.16 16.21
C ASN A 92 18.19 0.73 15.05
N PRO A 93 18.39 -0.46 14.43
CA PRO A 93 17.58 -0.93 13.31
C PRO A 93 16.22 -1.47 13.75
N ASN A 94 15.90 -1.55 15.04
CA ASN A 94 14.58 -1.98 15.45
C ASN A 94 13.51 -0.98 15.00
N ILE A 95 12.32 -1.48 14.66
CA ILE A 95 11.20 -0.65 14.28
C ILE A 95 10.78 0.21 15.47
N ASN A 96 10.66 1.50 15.22
CA ASN A 96 10.11 2.49 16.14
C ASN A 96 9.15 3.37 15.33
N HIS A 97 7.85 3.17 15.55
CA HIS A 97 6.81 3.85 14.82
C HIS A 97 5.98 4.72 15.75
N TRP A 98 5.93 6.01 15.46
CA TRP A 98 5.06 6.97 16.12
C TRP A 98 4.03 7.50 15.14
N GLU A 99 2.78 7.54 15.58
CA GLU A 99 1.68 8.07 14.79
C GLU A 99 0.73 8.88 15.67
N TYR A 100 0.41 10.07 15.22
CA TYR A 100 -0.57 10.97 15.83
C TYR A 100 -1.72 11.19 14.86
N ASN A 101 -2.94 10.89 15.31
CA ASN A 101 -4.16 11.08 14.55
C ASN A 101 -5.01 12.14 15.23
N PHE A 102 -5.32 13.20 14.51
CA PHE A 102 -6.28 14.21 14.91
C PHE A 102 -7.52 14.13 14.03
N GLN A 103 -8.68 14.07 14.65
CA GLN A 103 -9.97 14.11 13.96
C GLN A 103 -10.83 15.21 14.55
N ASN A 104 -11.47 15.98 13.68
CA ASN A 104 -12.42 17.02 14.04
C ASN A 104 -13.61 16.97 13.10
N ASN A 105 -14.82 16.84 13.67
CA ASN A 105 -16.08 16.88 12.96
C ASN A 105 -16.97 17.94 13.62
N ILE A 106 -17.36 18.95 12.87
CA ILE A 106 -18.24 20.01 13.32
C ILE A 106 -19.42 20.08 12.35
N SER A 107 -20.63 20.04 12.91
CA SER A 107 -21.86 20.33 12.18
C SER A 107 -22.50 21.58 12.76
N TYR A 108 -22.74 22.56 11.93
CA TYR A 108 -23.33 23.84 12.33
C TYR A 108 -24.57 24.18 11.50
N LYS A 109 -25.70 24.35 12.17
CA LYS A 109 -26.92 24.84 11.56
C LYS A 109 -26.84 26.35 11.44
N LEU A 110 -26.36 26.82 10.28
CA LEU A 110 -26.19 28.24 9.97
C LEU A 110 -27.53 28.98 10.01
N THR A 111 -28.54 28.35 9.39
CA THR A 111 -29.95 28.75 9.44
C THR A 111 -30.86 27.55 9.78
N ASN A 112 -32.17 27.72 9.81
CA ASN A 112 -33.07 26.58 9.95
C ASN A 112 -33.10 25.65 8.73
N THR A 113 -32.60 26.12 7.59
CA THR A 113 -32.57 25.41 6.30
C THR A 113 -31.19 25.14 5.79
N THR A 114 -30.14 25.72 6.40
CA THR A 114 -28.75 25.59 5.97
C THR A 114 -27.91 24.91 7.04
N THR A 115 -27.24 23.84 6.70
CA THR A 115 -26.27 23.14 7.56
C THR A 115 -24.91 23.12 6.88
N VAL A 116 -23.88 23.45 7.66
CA VAL A 116 -22.48 23.39 7.25
C VAL A 116 -21.78 22.33 8.08
N ASN A 117 -21.09 21.40 7.43
CA ASN A 117 -20.31 20.36 8.09
C ASN A 117 -18.85 20.50 7.68
N LEU A 118 -17.98 20.61 8.68
CA LEU A 118 -16.53 20.54 8.51
C LEU A 118 -16.02 19.25 9.11
N ARG A 119 -15.28 18.46 8.31
CA ARG A 119 -14.58 17.28 8.77
C ARG A 119 -13.11 17.43 8.44
N MET A 120 -12.28 17.22 9.43
CA MET A 120 -10.84 17.30 9.31
C MET A 120 -10.22 16.05 9.92
N MET A 121 -9.30 15.44 9.22
CA MET A 121 -8.44 14.37 9.71
C MET A 121 -7.00 14.75 9.37
N ALA A 122 -6.14 14.76 10.35
CA ALA A 122 -4.70 14.90 10.17
C ALA A 122 -4.01 13.70 10.81
N GLN A 123 -3.13 13.09 10.08
CA GLN A 123 -2.25 12.01 10.52
C GLN A 123 -0.82 12.47 10.33
N ILE A 124 -0.02 12.38 11.37
CA ILE A 124 1.41 12.71 11.33
C ILE A 124 2.14 11.54 11.97
N GLY A 125 3.12 11.00 11.27
CA GLY A 125 3.86 9.89 11.80
C GLY A 125 5.32 9.88 11.36
N SER A 126 6.11 9.14 12.13
CA SER A 126 7.49 8.80 11.78
C SER A 126 7.72 7.32 12.03
N GLN A 127 8.46 6.71 11.15
CA GLN A 127 8.89 5.32 11.30
C GLN A 127 10.39 5.24 11.10
N LYS A 128 11.04 4.56 12.04
CA LYS A 128 12.46 4.21 11.97
C LYS A 128 12.58 2.71 11.99
N GLY A 129 13.55 2.17 11.27
CA GLY A 129 13.76 0.73 11.23
C GLY A 129 14.76 0.32 10.15
N PRO A 130 14.92 -0.98 9.90
CA PRO A 130 15.80 -1.45 8.84
C PRO A 130 15.26 -0.99 7.48
N ASP A 131 16.15 -0.63 6.57
CA ASP A 131 15.75 -0.38 5.18
C ASP A 131 15.26 -1.67 4.49
N ASN A 132 15.79 -2.79 4.93
CA ASN A 132 15.35 -4.12 4.52
C ASN A 132 14.00 -4.48 5.13
N LYS A 133 13.11 -5.05 4.32
CA LYS A 133 11.79 -5.50 4.81
C LYS A 133 11.96 -6.58 5.88
N THR A 134 11.22 -6.48 6.97
CA THR A 134 11.21 -7.50 8.05
C THR A 134 10.92 -8.91 7.53
N THR A 135 10.08 -9.04 6.50
CA THR A 135 9.80 -10.32 5.83
C THR A 135 11.04 -10.92 5.17
N ASP A 136 11.94 -10.10 4.65
CA ASP A 136 13.17 -10.56 4.00
C ASP A 136 14.24 -10.91 5.06
N ILE A 137 14.30 -10.17 6.17
CA ILE A 137 15.10 -10.54 7.35
C ILE A 137 14.66 -11.93 7.85
N TYR A 138 13.34 -12.14 8.01
CA TYR A 138 12.80 -13.42 8.42
C TYR A 138 13.17 -14.57 7.48
N LYS A 139 13.04 -14.36 6.17
CA LYS A 139 13.45 -15.36 5.17
C LYS A 139 14.93 -15.70 5.29
N LYS A 140 15.81 -14.69 5.49
CA LYS A 140 17.24 -14.93 5.65
C LYS A 140 17.55 -15.74 6.90
N VAL A 141 16.86 -15.46 8.00
CA VAL A 141 16.96 -16.26 9.25
C VAL A 141 16.59 -17.72 8.98
N MET A 142 15.50 -17.96 8.24
CA MET A 142 15.03 -19.32 7.94
C MET A 142 15.96 -20.10 6.98
N TYR A 143 16.71 -19.39 6.14
CA TYR A 143 17.61 -20.01 5.16
C TYR A 143 19.09 -20.03 5.63
N ALA A 144 19.43 -19.26 6.67
CA ALA A 144 20.80 -19.18 7.14
C ALA A 144 21.30 -20.51 7.68
N ASN A 145 22.54 -20.84 7.34
CA ASN A 145 23.20 -22.02 7.86
C ASN A 145 23.69 -21.74 9.29
N PRO A 146 23.28 -22.51 10.31
CA PRO A 146 23.63 -22.25 11.71
C PRO A 146 25.09 -22.55 12.04
N VAL A 147 25.81 -23.31 11.20
CA VAL A 147 27.14 -23.85 11.51
C VAL A 147 28.24 -23.40 10.57
N SER A 148 27.93 -22.47 9.64
CA SER A 148 28.93 -22.02 8.65
C SER A 148 29.84 -20.91 9.16
N PHE A 149 29.31 -20.01 9.97
CA PHE A 149 30.04 -18.87 10.55
C PHE A 149 29.26 -18.27 11.72
N PRO A 150 29.93 -17.61 12.68
CA PRO A 150 29.23 -16.84 13.72
C PRO A 150 28.62 -15.56 13.13
N ALA A 151 27.69 -14.93 13.85
CA ALA A 151 27.10 -13.67 13.42
C ALA A 151 28.15 -12.56 13.30
N TYR A 152 29.04 -12.51 14.28
CA TYR A 152 30.18 -11.60 14.33
C TYR A 152 31.27 -12.21 15.23
N PHE A 153 32.49 -11.72 15.09
CA PHE A 153 33.61 -12.04 15.96
C PHE A 153 33.83 -10.92 16.99
N PRO A 154 34.44 -11.22 18.17
CA PRO A 154 34.89 -10.19 19.07
C PRO A 154 35.86 -9.24 18.39
N GLY A 155 35.74 -7.96 18.63
CA GLY A 155 36.58 -6.95 17.99
C GLY A 155 36.50 -5.60 18.72
N GLU A 156 36.94 -4.54 18.09
CA GLU A 156 36.91 -3.18 18.60
C GLU A 156 35.49 -2.60 18.63
N GLU A 157 35.20 -1.67 19.56
CA GLU A 157 33.84 -1.11 19.75
C GLU A 157 33.25 -0.49 18.52
N ASP A 158 34.05 0.15 17.66
CA ASP A 158 33.61 0.89 16.51
C ASP A 158 33.61 0.07 15.20
N HIS A 159 34.03 -1.20 15.25
CA HIS A 159 34.14 -2.06 14.07
C HIS A 159 33.51 -3.43 14.31
N ILE A 160 32.45 -3.74 13.56
CA ILE A 160 31.77 -5.04 13.67
C ILE A 160 32.45 -6.01 12.69
N TYR A 161 33.09 -7.04 13.24
CA TYR A 161 33.72 -8.13 12.50
C TYR A 161 32.66 -9.17 12.10
N TYR A 162 31.86 -8.89 11.05
CA TYR A 162 30.81 -9.82 10.64
C TYR A 162 31.39 -11.15 10.16
N GLY A 163 30.89 -12.25 10.76
CA GLY A 163 31.25 -13.59 10.31
C GLY A 163 30.64 -13.90 8.95
N ASN A 164 31.43 -14.51 8.07
CA ASN A 164 30.94 -15.02 6.79
C ASN A 164 31.81 -16.18 6.28
N ALA A 165 31.36 -16.82 5.21
CA ALA A 165 32.12 -17.83 4.50
C ALA A 165 31.94 -17.64 2.99
N GLU A 166 33.00 -17.79 2.27
CA GLU A 166 32.95 -17.80 0.80
C GLU A 166 32.29 -19.09 0.30
N ILE A 167 31.17 -18.96 -0.42
CA ILE A 167 30.46 -20.10 -1.03
C ILE A 167 31.07 -20.46 -2.37
N LYS A 168 31.47 -19.46 -3.13
CA LYS A 168 32.21 -19.54 -4.40
C LYS A 168 32.94 -18.22 -4.59
N ALA A 169 33.97 -18.21 -5.47
CA ALA A 169 34.78 -17.01 -5.71
C ALA A 169 33.96 -15.73 -5.83
N GLY A 170 34.12 -14.81 -4.85
CA GLY A 170 33.44 -13.53 -4.77
C GLY A 170 31.97 -13.57 -4.34
N ALA A 171 31.46 -14.71 -3.87
CA ALA A 171 30.12 -14.83 -3.33
C ALA A 171 30.15 -15.38 -1.89
N TYR A 172 29.52 -14.67 -1.01
CA TYR A 172 29.49 -14.93 0.44
C TYR A 172 28.17 -15.53 0.89
N GLY A 173 28.21 -16.17 2.07
CA GLY A 173 27.01 -16.64 2.76
C GLY A 173 26.09 -15.48 3.18
N GLU A 174 24.85 -15.81 3.48
CA GLU A 174 23.91 -14.84 3.99
C GLU A 174 24.00 -14.77 5.51
N ASN A 175 24.46 -13.63 6.06
CA ASN A 175 24.47 -13.36 7.48
C ASN A 175 23.25 -12.51 7.84
N PRO A 176 22.21 -13.09 8.50
CA PRO A 176 20.99 -12.36 8.87
C PRO A 176 21.23 -11.19 9.83
N TYR A 177 22.23 -11.32 10.71
CA TYR A 177 22.58 -10.28 11.65
C TYR A 177 23.15 -9.06 10.93
N GLN A 178 24.09 -9.25 10.01
CA GLN A 178 24.62 -8.19 9.18
C GLN A 178 23.51 -7.56 8.33
N TYR A 179 22.62 -8.37 7.78
CA TYR A 179 21.51 -7.88 6.95
C TYR A 179 20.53 -7.00 7.75
N MET A 180 20.30 -7.32 9.02
CA MET A 180 19.51 -6.50 9.95
C MET A 180 20.25 -5.21 10.34
N MET A 181 21.55 -5.33 10.67
CA MET A 181 22.34 -4.24 11.24
C MET A 181 22.95 -3.32 10.18
N GLY A 182 23.01 -3.74 8.91
CA GLY A 182 23.74 -3.05 7.85
C GLY A 182 23.01 -1.84 7.25
N SER A 183 21.73 -1.64 7.56
CA SER A 183 20.95 -0.55 6.99
C SER A 183 19.88 -0.03 7.93
N PHE A 184 19.54 1.24 7.71
CA PHE A 184 18.55 1.97 8.50
C PHE A 184 17.78 2.92 7.59
N ARG A 185 16.48 3.01 7.82
CA ARG A 185 15.59 3.93 7.11
C ARG A 185 14.76 4.73 8.11
N GLU A 186 14.62 6.02 7.83
CA GLU A 186 13.71 6.90 8.54
C GLU A 186 12.71 7.49 7.56
N ASP A 187 11.43 7.26 7.82
CA ASP A 187 10.29 7.80 7.10
C ASP A 187 9.56 8.81 7.97
N ASN A 188 9.18 9.95 7.39
CA ASN A 188 8.31 10.95 7.99
C ASN A 188 7.13 11.18 7.06
N PHE A 189 5.94 10.78 7.49
CA PHE A 189 4.75 10.85 6.66
C PHE A 189 3.65 11.67 7.32
N ASN A 190 2.85 12.30 6.49
CA ASN A 190 1.66 12.99 6.95
C ASN A 190 0.52 12.90 5.93
N THR A 191 -0.70 12.93 6.45
CA THR A 191 -1.93 12.98 5.66
C THR A 191 -2.83 14.05 6.25
N LEU A 192 -3.29 14.96 5.42
CA LEU A 192 -4.36 15.89 5.74
C LEU A 192 -5.54 15.58 4.83
N ASN A 193 -6.72 15.36 5.42
CA ASN A 193 -7.96 15.18 4.69
C ASN A 193 -9.03 16.10 5.28
N THR A 194 -9.48 17.06 4.50
CA THR A 194 -10.46 18.06 4.92
C THR A 194 -11.63 18.06 3.97
N SER A 195 -12.84 17.97 4.53
CA SER A 195 -14.10 18.09 3.79
C SER A 195 -14.95 19.21 4.37
N LEU A 196 -15.45 20.04 3.50
CA LEU A 196 -16.48 21.02 3.81
C LEU A 196 -17.72 20.69 2.98
N ASP A 197 -18.85 20.44 3.62
CA ASP A 197 -20.12 20.31 2.93
C ASP A 197 -21.16 21.31 3.45
N ILE A 198 -21.88 21.87 2.52
CA ILE A 198 -22.99 22.80 2.76
C ILE A 198 -24.25 22.16 2.21
N SER A 199 -25.22 21.94 3.06
CA SER A 199 -26.55 21.42 2.69
C SER A 199 -27.59 22.48 2.92
N GLN A 200 -28.44 22.68 1.92
CA GLN A 200 -29.53 23.66 1.90
C GLN A 200 -30.87 22.96 1.64
N ASP A 201 -31.80 23.07 2.56
CA ASP A 201 -33.18 22.72 2.30
C ASP A 201 -33.80 23.81 1.41
N LEU A 202 -34.32 23.41 0.27
CA LEU A 202 -34.98 24.25 -0.72
C LEU A 202 -36.51 23.99 -0.75
N GLY A 203 -37.08 23.52 0.37
CA GLY A 203 -38.52 23.28 0.54
C GLY A 203 -39.40 24.51 0.27
N PHE A 204 -38.82 25.70 0.33
CA PHE A 204 -39.48 26.95 -0.05
C PHE A 204 -39.66 27.10 -1.58
N VAL A 205 -38.83 26.44 -2.39
CA VAL A 205 -38.98 26.38 -3.86
C VAL A 205 -39.98 25.30 -4.23
N THR A 206 -39.74 24.08 -3.74
CA THR A 206 -40.67 22.96 -3.86
C THR A 206 -40.41 21.95 -2.73
N LYS A 207 -41.50 21.41 -2.17
CA LYS A 207 -41.44 20.47 -1.06
C LYS A 207 -40.55 19.26 -1.42
N GLY A 208 -39.58 18.97 -0.54
CA GLY A 208 -38.69 17.82 -0.68
C GLY A 208 -37.46 18.06 -1.52
N LEU A 209 -37.21 19.29 -1.99
CA LEU A 209 -36.00 19.67 -2.70
C LEU A 209 -34.91 20.07 -1.69
N SER A 210 -33.69 19.61 -1.93
CA SER A 210 -32.49 20.02 -1.23
C SER A 210 -31.29 20.10 -2.16
N ALA A 211 -30.35 20.96 -1.83
CA ALA A 211 -29.07 21.08 -2.53
C ALA A 211 -27.93 20.79 -1.56
N LYS A 212 -26.87 20.18 -2.07
CA LYS A 212 -25.63 19.95 -1.31
C LYS A 212 -24.44 20.24 -2.19
N VAL A 213 -23.46 20.94 -1.62
CA VAL A 213 -22.12 21.09 -2.24
C VAL A 213 -21.10 20.55 -1.26
N LEU A 214 -20.23 19.69 -1.73
CA LEU A 214 -19.12 19.14 -0.97
C LEU A 214 -17.81 19.46 -1.67
N VAL A 215 -16.86 19.97 -0.90
CA VAL A 215 -15.45 20.13 -1.32
C VAL A 215 -14.61 19.29 -0.40
N ASN A 216 -13.74 18.45 -0.97
CA ASN A 216 -12.77 17.67 -0.23
C ASN A 216 -11.37 17.95 -0.76
N PHE A 217 -10.45 18.13 0.15
CA PHE A 217 -9.03 18.25 -0.14
C PHE A 217 -8.27 17.21 0.69
N LYS A 218 -7.53 16.35 0.00
CA LYS A 218 -6.62 15.39 0.62
C LYS A 218 -5.19 15.66 0.14
N ASN A 219 -4.26 15.72 1.07
CA ASN A 219 -2.83 15.76 0.80
C ASN A 219 -2.17 14.63 1.60
N TRP A 220 -1.31 13.88 0.93
CA TRP A 220 -0.41 12.93 1.55
C TRP A 220 1.02 13.30 1.17
N SER A 221 1.95 13.17 2.09
CA SER A 221 3.37 13.29 1.80
C SER A 221 4.19 12.35 2.66
N ASN A 222 5.30 11.90 2.09
CA ASN A 222 6.31 11.11 2.75
C ASN A 222 7.69 11.67 2.38
N SER A 223 8.58 11.71 3.35
CA SER A 223 10.00 11.97 3.12
C SER A 223 10.82 10.95 3.85
N TYR A 224 11.78 10.36 3.16
CA TYR A 224 12.63 9.36 3.77
C TYR A 224 14.06 9.45 3.27
N TYR A 225 14.98 8.94 4.08
CA TYR A 225 16.35 8.68 3.72
C TYR A 225 16.80 7.34 4.29
N THR A 226 17.82 6.77 3.68
CA THR A 226 18.45 5.55 4.14
C THR A 226 19.89 5.80 4.54
N ARG A 227 20.35 5.02 5.50
CA ARG A 227 21.75 4.93 5.88
C ARG A 227 22.19 3.50 5.75
N SER A 228 23.39 3.27 5.25
CA SER A 228 23.92 1.93 5.08
C SER A 228 25.42 1.89 5.30
N LEU A 229 25.89 0.75 5.74
CA LEU A 229 27.29 0.44 5.95
C LEU A 229 27.64 -0.78 5.09
N SER A 230 28.67 -0.69 4.27
CA SER A 230 29.21 -1.87 3.60
C SER A 230 29.96 -2.71 4.61
N PRO A 231 29.63 -3.99 4.77
CA PRO A 231 30.21 -4.81 5.83
C PRO A 231 31.64 -5.26 5.50
N TYR A 232 32.45 -5.36 6.54
CA TYR A 232 33.66 -6.18 6.53
C TYR A 232 33.28 -7.61 6.88
N TYR A 233 33.67 -8.58 6.03
CA TYR A 233 33.46 -9.98 6.30
C TYR A 233 34.75 -10.69 6.70
N TYR A 234 34.65 -11.50 7.74
CA TYR A 234 35.75 -12.27 8.28
C TYR A 234 35.40 -13.74 8.40
N GLN A 235 36.42 -14.57 8.31
CA GLN A 235 36.36 -15.99 8.71
C GLN A 235 37.56 -16.34 9.57
N VAL A 236 37.47 -17.44 10.31
CA VAL A 236 38.63 -18.03 10.95
C VAL A 236 39.60 -18.51 9.87
N GLN A 237 40.86 -18.10 9.96
CA GLN A 237 41.88 -18.56 9.02
C GLN A 237 42.03 -20.09 9.14
N PRO A 238 42.02 -20.85 8.01
CA PRO A 238 42.22 -22.28 8.05
C PRO A 238 43.47 -22.66 8.86
N ASP A 239 43.38 -23.71 9.67
CA ASP A 239 44.47 -24.28 10.50
C ASP A 239 45.09 -23.32 11.54
N SER A 240 44.42 -22.19 11.85
CA SER A 240 44.94 -21.20 12.80
C SER A 240 44.44 -21.43 14.25
N TYR A 241 43.50 -22.33 14.47
CA TYR A 241 42.96 -22.56 15.82
C TYR A 241 43.93 -23.38 16.66
N ASP A 242 44.31 -22.79 17.81
CA ASP A 242 45.10 -23.44 18.87
C ASP A 242 44.15 -23.82 20.02
N PRO A 243 43.81 -25.12 20.16
CA PRO A 243 42.91 -25.57 21.22
C PRO A 243 43.51 -25.50 22.64
N GLU A 244 44.84 -25.41 22.80
CA GLU A 244 45.46 -25.32 24.12
C GLU A 244 45.35 -23.91 24.70
N ASN A 245 45.44 -22.89 23.83
CA ASN A 245 45.36 -21.48 24.23
C ASN A 245 44.02 -20.84 23.89
N ASP A 246 43.11 -21.56 23.24
CA ASP A 246 41.83 -21.10 22.73
C ASP A 246 41.95 -19.82 21.87
N THR A 247 42.93 -19.79 20.96
CA THR A 247 43.22 -18.65 20.11
C THR A 247 43.07 -19.02 18.64
N TYR A 248 42.69 -18.05 17.81
CA TYR A 248 42.55 -18.19 16.35
C TYR A 248 42.92 -16.88 15.65
N ALA A 249 43.31 -16.97 14.40
CA ALA A 249 43.49 -15.80 13.53
C ALA A 249 42.27 -15.56 12.63
N LEU A 250 41.97 -14.28 12.36
CA LEU A 250 40.93 -13.90 11.43
C LEU A 250 41.52 -13.59 10.05
N GLN A 251 40.84 -14.06 9.02
CA GLN A 251 41.10 -13.70 7.63
C GLN A 251 40.00 -12.76 7.14
N LEU A 252 40.39 -11.61 6.58
CA LEU A 252 39.47 -10.69 5.92
C LEU A 252 39.04 -11.29 4.57
N LEU A 253 37.73 -11.44 4.38
CA LEU A 253 37.11 -11.91 3.13
C LEU A 253 36.69 -10.77 2.23
N GLN A 254 36.11 -9.72 2.81
CA GLN A 254 35.58 -8.55 2.10
C GLN A 254 35.92 -7.30 2.88
N THR A 255 36.44 -6.29 2.19
CA THR A 255 36.62 -4.95 2.73
C THR A 255 35.27 -4.19 2.69
N GLY A 256 34.91 -3.62 3.80
CA GLY A 256 33.73 -2.75 3.94
C GLY A 256 34.09 -1.27 3.94
N THR A 257 33.28 -0.48 4.63
CA THR A 257 33.50 0.97 4.84
C THR A 257 33.47 1.30 6.31
N ASP A 258 34.34 2.25 6.72
CA ASP A 258 34.41 2.74 8.12
C ASP A 258 33.43 3.90 8.37
N TYR A 259 32.65 4.28 7.38
CA TYR A 259 31.69 5.37 7.46
C TYR A 259 30.33 4.95 6.96
N ILE A 260 29.30 5.53 7.57
CA ILE A 260 27.91 5.31 7.17
C ILE A 260 27.61 6.17 5.95
N SER A 261 27.19 5.51 4.88
CA SER A 261 26.65 6.19 3.69
C SER A 261 25.21 6.61 3.96
N GLN A 262 24.83 7.82 3.54
CA GLN A 262 23.46 8.31 3.60
C GLN A 262 22.97 8.67 2.22
N SER A 263 21.77 8.22 1.86
CA SER A 263 21.11 8.62 0.61
C SER A 263 20.65 10.09 0.66
N ASP A 264 20.38 10.65 -0.49
CA ASP A 264 19.58 11.88 -0.57
C ASP A 264 18.19 11.66 0.04
N ILE A 265 17.56 12.75 0.51
CA ILE A 265 16.19 12.70 1.01
C ILE A 265 15.24 12.56 -0.17
N THR A 266 14.59 11.41 -0.26
CA THR A 266 13.48 11.19 -1.20
C THR A 266 12.22 11.80 -0.65
N LYS A 267 11.49 12.51 -1.50
CA LYS A 267 10.21 13.16 -1.16
C LYS A 267 9.14 12.68 -2.12
N GLU A 268 8.06 12.21 -1.57
CA GLU A 268 6.87 11.77 -2.29
C GLU A 268 5.67 12.55 -1.78
N ALA A 269 4.79 12.97 -2.66
CA ALA A 269 3.56 13.63 -2.26
C ALA A 269 2.48 13.39 -3.30
N ASP A 270 1.27 13.24 -2.81
CA ASP A 270 0.08 13.30 -3.65
C ASP A 270 -0.97 14.23 -3.05
N GLN A 271 -1.82 14.75 -3.90
CA GLN A 271 -2.97 15.53 -3.49
C GLN A 271 -4.18 15.20 -4.34
N THR A 272 -5.32 15.22 -3.70
CA THR A 272 -6.62 15.06 -4.35
C THR A 272 -7.49 16.24 -4.01
N PHE A 273 -8.03 16.88 -5.03
CA PHE A 273 -9.14 17.82 -4.93
C PHE A 273 -10.40 17.15 -5.47
N TYR A 274 -11.48 17.22 -4.71
CA TYR A 274 -12.78 16.67 -5.10
C TYR A 274 -13.87 17.69 -4.81
N LEU A 275 -14.76 17.88 -5.78
CA LEU A 275 -15.96 18.69 -5.63
C LEU A 275 -17.15 17.91 -6.15
N ASP A 276 -18.23 17.89 -5.40
CA ASP A 276 -19.55 17.53 -5.90
C ASP A 276 -20.60 18.60 -5.57
N ALA A 277 -21.53 18.79 -6.48
CA ALA A 277 -22.70 19.62 -6.31
C ALA A 277 -23.93 18.81 -6.70
N ARG A 278 -24.87 18.67 -5.76
CA ARG A 278 -25.98 17.75 -5.88
C ARG A 278 -27.31 18.43 -5.57
N LEU A 279 -28.31 18.09 -6.35
CA LEU A 279 -29.71 18.38 -6.09
C LEU A 279 -30.45 17.07 -5.83
N ASP A 280 -31.14 16.98 -4.71
CA ASP A 280 -31.97 15.85 -4.33
C ASP A 280 -33.43 16.33 -4.18
N TRP A 281 -34.35 15.57 -4.76
CA TRP A 281 -35.78 15.80 -4.60
C TRP A 281 -36.50 14.51 -4.20
N LYS A 282 -37.31 14.57 -3.16
CA LYS A 282 -38.10 13.44 -2.67
C LYS A 282 -39.51 13.90 -2.31
N ARG A 283 -40.49 13.20 -2.89
CA ARG A 283 -41.90 13.56 -2.62
C ARG A 283 -42.82 12.35 -2.77
N SER A 284 -43.85 12.34 -1.90
CA SER A 284 -44.92 11.33 -1.95
C SER A 284 -46.23 12.02 -2.22
N PHE A 285 -47.06 11.40 -3.07
CA PHE A 285 -48.41 11.84 -3.46
C PHE A 285 -49.35 10.66 -3.33
N GLY A 286 -50.01 10.51 -2.16
CA GLY A 286 -50.77 9.32 -1.85
C GLY A 286 -49.93 8.05 -1.93
N LYS A 287 -50.25 7.16 -2.85
CA LYS A 287 -49.50 5.92 -3.09
C LYS A 287 -48.28 6.04 -3.99
N HIS A 288 -48.04 7.21 -4.55
CA HIS A 288 -46.94 7.47 -5.46
C HIS A 288 -45.76 8.07 -4.69
N ASN A 289 -44.59 7.42 -4.72
CA ASN A 289 -43.33 7.93 -4.17
C ASN A 289 -42.35 8.17 -5.28
N MET A 290 -41.75 9.34 -5.29
CA MET A 290 -40.80 9.77 -6.31
C MET A 290 -39.53 10.31 -5.66
N THR A 291 -38.38 9.92 -6.20
CA THR A 291 -37.12 10.58 -5.88
C THR A 291 -36.37 10.94 -7.18
N ALA A 292 -35.68 12.05 -7.16
CA ALA A 292 -34.77 12.43 -8.22
C ALA A 292 -33.49 12.98 -7.61
N MET A 293 -32.37 12.68 -8.23
CA MET A 293 -31.07 13.22 -7.87
C MET A 293 -30.34 13.62 -9.15
N PHE A 294 -29.71 14.77 -9.12
CA PHE A 294 -28.79 15.21 -10.16
C PHE A 294 -27.51 15.70 -9.50
N MET A 295 -26.36 15.27 -9.98
CA MET A 295 -25.05 15.57 -9.42
C MET A 295 -24.05 15.94 -10.52
N TYR A 296 -23.28 16.96 -10.26
CA TYR A 296 -22.02 17.24 -10.96
C TYR A 296 -20.87 16.87 -10.04
N MET A 297 -19.84 16.22 -10.53
CA MET A 297 -18.63 15.90 -9.81
C MET A 297 -17.38 16.23 -10.59
N MET A 298 -16.32 16.62 -9.90
CA MET A 298 -14.99 16.85 -10.43
C MET A 298 -13.96 16.31 -9.45
N ARG A 299 -12.96 15.59 -9.97
CA ARG A 299 -11.82 15.11 -9.22
C ARG A 299 -10.54 15.46 -9.94
N GLU A 300 -9.59 16.02 -9.21
CA GLU A 300 -8.21 16.20 -9.66
C GLU A 300 -7.30 15.44 -8.70
N TYR A 301 -6.50 14.51 -9.22
CA TYR A 301 -5.47 13.80 -8.48
C TYR A 301 -4.11 14.15 -9.07
N ARG A 302 -3.18 14.56 -8.22
CA ARG A 302 -1.84 14.98 -8.61
C ARG A 302 -0.80 14.24 -7.78
N ASN A 303 0.05 13.47 -8.44
CA ASN A 303 1.24 12.84 -7.88
C ASN A 303 2.53 13.17 -8.68
N GLY A 304 2.43 14.07 -9.63
CA GLY A 304 3.51 14.52 -10.51
C GLY A 304 3.20 15.89 -11.10
N VAL A 305 3.83 16.19 -12.22
CA VAL A 305 3.66 17.50 -12.90
C VAL A 305 2.26 17.63 -13.49
N LEU A 306 1.76 16.56 -14.10
CA LEU A 306 0.43 16.53 -14.74
C LEU A 306 -0.58 15.87 -13.80
N PRO A 307 -1.73 16.51 -13.53
CA PRO A 307 -2.79 15.90 -12.75
C PRO A 307 -3.61 14.92 -13.58
N ASN A 308 -4.24 13.95 -12.89
CA ASN A 308 -5.31 13.12 -13.44
C ASN A 308 -6.66 13.77 -13.12
N ARG A 309 -7.45 14.12 -14.14
CA ARG A 309 -8.73 14.79 -13.98
C ARG A 309 -9.86 13.95 -14.52
N ASN A 310 -10.91 13.88 -13.71
CA ASN A 310 -12.19 13.29 -14.10
C ASN A 310 -13.29 14.27 -13.72
N GLN A 311 -14.31 14.37 -14.56
CA GLN A 311 -15.53 15.10 -14.24
C GLN A 311 -16.73 14.38 -14.84
N GLY A 312 -17.90 14.62 -14.26
CA GLY A 312 -19.08 13.98 -14.79
C GLY A 312 -20.36 14.55 -14.21
N TYR A 313 -21.41 14.23 -14.91
CA TYR A 313 -22.78 14.45 -14.47
C TYR A 313 -23.41 13.08 -14.22
N SER A 314 -24.19 12.96 -13.16
CA SER A 314 -24.97 11.76 -12.91
C SER A 314 -26.37 12.12 -12.46
N GLY A 315 -27.30 11.25 -12.80
CA GLY A 315 -28.67 11.41 -12.37
C GLY A 315 -29.29 10.07 -12.02
N ARG A 316 -30.23 10.13 -11.09
CA ARG A 316 -31.06 9.01 -10.65
C ARG A 316 -32.48 9.47 -10.47
N ALA A 317 -33.42 8.72 -11.00
CA ALA A 317 -34.84 8.90 -10.76
C ALA A 317 -35.46 7.57 -10.34
N THR A 318 -36.20 7.59 -9.23
CA THR A 318 -36.96 6.42 -8.78
C THR A 318 -38.44 6.77 -8.69
N TYR A 319 -39.25 5.81 -9.00
CA TYR A 319 -40.69 5.87 -8.83
C TYR A 319 -41.18 4.56 -8.24
N ASP A 320 -41.98 4.61 -7.23
CA ASP A 320 -42.75 3.48 -6.75
C ASP A 320 -44.22 3.81 -6.59
N TYR A 321 -45.05 2.83 -6.87
CA TYR A 321 -46.49 2.89 -6.63
C TYR A 321 -46.86 1.88 -5.54
N ASP A 322 -47.32 2.39 -4.41
CA ASP A 322 -47.84 1.62 -3.26
C ASP A 322 -46.76 0.62 -2.72
N ASN A 323 -45.47 0.92 -2.89
CA ASN A 323 -44.32 0.07 -2.60
C ASN A 323 -44.35 -1.30 -3.35
N ARG A 324 -45.19 -1.43 -4.40
CA ARG A 324 -45.38 -2.69 -5.15
C ARG A 324 -44.69 -2.65 -6.51
N TYR A 325 -44.85 -1.58 -7.27
CA TYR A 325 -44.24 -1.41 -8.60
C TYR A 325 -43.13 -0.41 -8.49
N LEU A 326 -41.92 -0.85 -8.77
CA LEU A 326 -40.70 -0.06 -8.59
C LEU A 326 -40.04 0.16 -9.97
N VAL A 327 -39.70 1.39 -10.26
CA VAL A 327 -38.97 1.76 -11.47
C VAL A 327 -37.83 2.66 -11.08
N GLU A 328 -36.64 2.41 -11.62
CA GLU A 328 -35.48 3.24 -11.43
C GLU A 328 -34.77 3.49 -12.75
N PHE A 329 -34.33 4.70 -12.96
CA PHE A 329 -33.49 5.10 -14.08
C PHE A 329 -32.27 5.81 -13.52
N ASN A 330 -31.08 5.40 -13.99
CA ASN A 330 -29.81 6.01 -13.68
C ASN A 330 -29.07 6.38 -14.95
N PHE A 331 -28.26 7.43 -14.88
CA PHE A 331 -27.29 7.73 -15.91
C PHE A 331 -26.02 8.33 -15.33
N GLY A 332 -24.90 8.10 -16.00
CA GLY A 332 -23.65 8.80 -15.86
C GLY A 332 -23.24 9.39 -17.22
N TYR A 333 -22.77 10.62 -17.23
CA TYR A 333 -22.11 11.25 -18.36
C TYR A 333 -20.73 11.70 -17.88
N ASN A 334 -19.75 10.84 -18.09
CA ASN A 334 -18.43 10.94 -17.48
C ASN A 334 -17.37 11.31 -18.50
N GLY A 335 -16.44 12.17 -18.10
CA GLY A 335 -15.32 12.62 -18.90
C GLY A 335 -13.98 12.31 -18.25
N SER A 336 -13.03 11.80 -19.06
CA SER A 336 -11.66 11.49 -18.67
C SER A 336 -10.68 12.23 -19.57
N GLU A 337 -9.69 12.90 -18.99
CA GLU A 337 -8.66 13.59 -19.77
C GLU A 337 -7.65 12.65 -20.44
N ARG A 338 -7.67 11.36 -20.09
CA ARG A 338 -6.84 10.34 -20.76
C ARG A 338 -7.21 10.14 -22.22
N LEU A 339 -8.44 10.48 -22.57
CA LEU A 339 -9.00 10.31 -23.91
C LEU A 339 -8.92 11.59 -24.74
N ALA A 340 -8.93 11.44 -26.07
CA ALA A 340 -8.98 12.56 -27.00
C ALA A 340 -10.24 13.40 -26.78
N LYS A 341 -10.23 14.64 -27.23
CA LYS A 341 -11.33 15.59 -26.97
C LYS A 341 -12.67 15.07 -27.44
N GLU A 342 -12.69 14.37 -28.59
CA GLU A 342 -13.88 13.82 -29.24
C GLU A 342 -14.47 12.65 -28.46
N ASP A 343 -13.60 11.80 -27.84
CA ASP A 343 -13.97 10.56 -27.13
C ASP A 343 -13.95 10.72 -25.60
N ARG A 344 -13.75 11.95 -25.14
CA ARG A 344 -13.52 12.25 -23.71
C ARG A 344 -14.74 11.97 -22.85
N PHE A 345 -15.93 12.28 -23.34
CA PHE A 345 -17.18 12.13 -22.60
C PHE A 345 -18.04 11.01 -23.17
N GLU A 346 -18.58 10.17 -22.29
CA GLU A 346 -19.42 9.04 -22.67
C GLU A 346 -20.63 8.91 -21.75
N PHE A 347 -21.76 8.43 -22.33
CA PHE A 347 -23.04 8.30 -21.62
C PHE A 347 -23.34 6.85 -21.25
N PHE A 348 -23.58 6.61 -19.96
CA PHE A 348 -23.80 5.30 -19.37
C PHE A 348 -25.18 5.22 -18.71
N PRO A 349 -26.22 4.84 -19.43
CA PRO A 349 -27.56 4.66 -18.88
C PRO A 349 -27.74 3.30 -18.22
N ALA A 350 -28.63 3.25 -17.20
CA ALA A 350 -29.13 2.02 -16.62
C ALA A 350 -30.58 2.19 -16.20
N ALA A 351 -31.36 1.12 -16.33
CA ALA A 351 -32.75 1.07 -15.88
C ALA A 351 -33.01 -0.21 -15.09
N SER A 352 -33.87 -0.12 -14.09
CA SER A 352 -34.32 -1.28 -13.32
C SER A 352 -35.82 -1.23 -13.06
N LEU A 353 -36.41 -2.42 -12.95
CA LEU A 353 -37.80 -2.66 -12.63
C LEU A 353 -37.87 -3.64 -11.45
N GLY A 354 -38.84 -3.45 -10.58
CA GLY A 354 -39.13 -4.36 -9.49
C GLY A 354 -40.63 -4.46 -9.26
N TRP A 355 -41.07 -5.67 -8.92
CA TRP A 355 -42.45 -5.96 -8.56
C TRP A 355 -42.49 -6.78 -7.27
N VAL A 356 -43.14 -6.20 -6.26
CA VAL A 356 -43.39 -6.85 -4.97
C VAL A 356 -44.70 -7.61 -5.06
N LEU A 357 -44.62 -8.88 -5.45
CA LEU A 357 -45.80 -9.75 -5.61
C LEU A 357 -46.53 -9.97 -4.29
N SER A 358 -45.80 -10.05 -3.20
CA SER A 358 -46.39 -10.21 -1.84
C SER A 358 -47.28 -9.03 -1.42
N GLY A 359 -47.21 -7.91 -2.10
CA GLY A 359 -48.11 -6.77 -1.89
C GLY A 359 -49.43 -6.85 -2.65
N GLU A 360 -49.62 -7.87 -3.50
CA GLU A 360 -50.83 -8.05 -4.31
C GLU A 360 -51.89 -8.92 -3.60
N GLN A 361 -53.17 -8.63 -3.86
CA GLN A 361 -54.28 -9.37 -3.21
C GLN A 361 -54.27 -10.88 -3.50
N PHE A 362 -53.78 -11.30 -4.67
CA PHE A 362 -53.71 -12.73 -5.00
C PHE A 362 -52.63 -13.47 -4.17
N TRP A 363 -51.76 -12.76 -3.44
CA TRP A 363 -50.74 -13.37 -2.61
C TRP A 363 -51.23 -13.75 -1.21
N GLU A 364 -52.36 -13.15 -0.73
CA GLU A 364 -52.91 -13.39 0.59
C GLU A 364 -52.92 -14.88 1.03
N PRO A 365 -53.32 -15.87 0.17
CA PRO A 365 -53.35 -17.25 0.59
C PRO A 365 -51.99 -17.88 0.89
N ILE A 366 -50.91 -17.26 0.44
CA ILE A 366 -49.53 -17.76 0.61
C ILE A 366 -48.73 -16.91 1.60
N ALA A 367 -49.29 -15.77 2.04
CA ALA A 367 -48.61 -14.83 2.91
C ALA A 367 -48.16 -15.44 4.24
N ASP A 368 -48.87 -16.46 4.76
CA ASP A 368 -48.50 -17.18 5.99
C ASP A 368 -47.23 -18.04 5.84
N TYR A 369 -46.81 -18.34 4.60
CA TYR A 369 -45.61 -19.13 4.29
C TYR A 369 -44.48 -18.29 3.67
N VAL A 370 -44.82 -17.24 2.89
CA VAL A 370 -43.88 -16.34 2.24
C VAL A 370 -44.43 -14.93 2.44
N ASP A 371 -43.96 -14.25 3.46
CA ASP A 371 -44.43 -12.91 3.84
C ASP A 371 -43.93 -11.81 2.89
N TYR A 372 -42.80 -12.02 2.24
CA TYR A 372 -42.25 -11.10 1.25
C TYR A 372 -41.73 -11.84 0.02
N PHE A 373 -42.17 -11.40 -1.15
CA PHE A 373 -41.67 -11.87 -2.43
C PHE A 373 -41.59 -10.76 -3.48
N LYS A 374 -40.38 -10.57 -4.04
CA LYS A 374 -40.12 -9.54 -5.03
C LYS A 374 -39.29 -10.09 -6.18
N ILE A 375 -39.68 -9.76 -7.38
CA ILE A 375 -38.91 -9.98 -8.61
C ILE A 375 -38.29 -8.64 -9.01
N ARG A 376 -37.02 -8.64 -9.41
CA ARG A 376 -36.34 -7.47 -9.90
C ARG A 376 -35.48 -7.79 -11.12
N GLY A 377 -35.34 -6.80 -12.00
CA GLY A 377 -34.43 -6.89 -13.14
C GLY A 377 -33.80 -5.52 -13.41
N SER A 378 -32.56 -5.52 -13.80
CA SER A 378 -31.87 -4.32 -14.24
C SER A 378 -31.02 -4.57 -15.47
N TYR A 379 -30.93 -3.56 -16.31
CA TYR A 379 -30.03 -3.53 -17.46
C TYR A 379 -29.32 -2.19 -17.53
N GLY A 380 -28.01 -2.22 -17.74
CA GLY A 380 -27.23 -1.00 -17.81
C GLY A 380 -25.93 -1.14 -18.57
N LEU A 381 -25.42 0.01 -18.97
CA LEU A 381 -24.12 0.20 -19.57
C LEU A 381 -23.18 0.77 -18.50
N VAL A 382 -22.02 0.17 -18.34
CA VAL A 382 -20.94 0.64 -17.44
C VAL A 382 -19.69 0.88 -18.27
N GLY A 383 -19.01 1.99 -18.03
CA GLY A 383 -17.77 2.33 -18.68
C GLY A 383 -16.58 2.31 -17.74
N SER A 384 -15.39 2.07 -18.32
CA SER A 384 -14.12 2.23 -17.65
C SER A 384 -13.17 3.04 -18.55
N ASP A 385 -12.43 3.97 -17.92
CA ASP A 385 -11.31 4.70 -18.53
C ASP A 385 -9.96 4.17 -18.01
N GLN A 386 -9.99 3.03 -17.31
CA GLN A 386 -8.80 2.37 -16.76
C GLN A 386 -8.11 1.58 -17.87
N PHE A 387 -6.99 2.10 -18.31
CA PHE A 387 -6.02 1.38 -19.11
C PHE A 387 -4.99 0.76 -18.17
N ASN A 388 -4.01 0.01 -18.68
CA ASN A 388 -2.94 -0.58 -17.86
C ASN A 388 -2.36 0.43 -16.85
N GLU A 389 -1.86 -0.04 -15.70
CA GLU A 389 -1.31 0.80 -14.62
C GLU A 389 -0.24 1.79 -15.11
N ASP A 390 0.52 1.39 -16.13
CA ASP A 390 1.53 2.22 -16.80
C ASP A 390 0.95 3.15 -17.89
N ALA A 391 -0.37 3.18 -18.08
CA ALA A 391 -1.01 3.98 -19.12
C ALA A 391 -0.84 5.47 -18.82
N GLN A 392 -0.07 6.10 -19.67
CA GLN A 392 0.32 7.49 -19.56
C GLN A 392 -0.86 8.43 -19.91
N HIS A 393 -0.72 9.67 -19.45
CA HIS A 393 -1.55 10.75 -19.97
C HIS A 393 -1.41 10.84 -21.49
N PHE A 394 -2.49 11.22 -22.17
CA PHE A 394 -2.49 11.51 -23.61
C PHE A 394 -2.15 10.32 -24.51
N LEU A 395 -2.83 9.18 -24.31
CA LEU A 395 -2.69 7.99 -25.17
C LEU A 395 -2.87 8.28 -26.68
N TYR A 396 -3.56 9.35 -27.02
CA TYR A 396 -3.79 9.83 -28.38
C TYR A 396 -2.64 10.66 -28.96
N GLN A 397 -1.50 10.78 -28.25
CA GLN A 397 -0.32 11.52 -28.70
C GLN A 397 0.89 10.59 -28.76
N ASN A 398 1.72 10.77 -29.81
CA ASN A 398 3.02 10.10 -29.85
C ASN A 398 3.92 10.65 -28.77
N GLN A 399 4.59 9.74 -28.06
CA GLN A 399 5.66 10.11 -27.13
C GLN A 399 7.00 9.87 -27.79
N VAL A 400 7.74 10.93 -28.02
CA VAL A 400 9.04 10.91 -28.66
C VAL A 400 10.13 11.13 -27.61
N GLY A 401 11.05 10.17 -27.50
CA GLY A 401 12.26 10.31 -26.71
C GLY A 401 13.35 11.01 -27.53
N ILE A 402 13.82 12.15 -27.01
CA ILE A 402 14.90 12.92 -27.64
C ILE A 402 16.23 12.42 -27.10
N GLY A 403 17.16 12.03 -28.00
CA GLY A 403 18.49 11.56 -27.64
C GLY A 403 18.54 10.19 -26.96
N ASN A 404 17.54 9.35 -27.14
CA ASN A 404 17.48 7.97 -26.63
C ASN A 404 17.24 6.92 -27.74
N GLY A 405 17.28 7.33 -28.98
CA GLY A 405 17.24 6.42 -30.13
C GLY A 405 18.58 5.78 -30.42
N ALA A 406 18.67 5.10 -31.58
CA ALA A 406 19.92 4.49 -32.01
C ALA A 406 21.05 5.53 -32.08
N SER A 407 22.19 5.20 -31.52
CA SER A 407 23.39 6.02 -31.65
C SER A 407 24.17 5.71 -32.93
N TRP A 408 24.75 6.72 -33.49
CA TRP A 408 25.64 6.59 -34.61
C TRP A 408 26.89 7.45 -34.38
N ASN A 409 28.04 6.92 -34.76
CA ASN A 409 29.32 7.60 -34.64
C ASN A 409 29.78 8.10 -36.02
N SER A 410 30.17 9.38 -36.07
CA SER A 410 30.73 10.02 -37.24
C SER A 410 32.13 10.53 -36.88
N GLY A 411 33.11 10.35 -37.80
CA GLY A 411 34.48 10.78 -37.59
C GLY A 411 35.50 9.67 -37.80
N LEU A 412 36.77 9.93 -37.44
CA LEU A 412 37.87 8.99 -37.55
C LEU A 412 37.92 8.08 -36.31
N PRO A 413 38.46 6.82 -36.44
CA PRO A 413 38.71 5.96 -35.31
C PRO A 413 39.49 6.66 -34.19
N GLY A 414 38.91 6.69 -32.96
CA GLY A 414 39.46 7.40 -31.81
C GLY A 414 39.08 8.88 -31.69
N GLN A 415 38.37 9.45 -32.67
CA GLN A 415 37.84 10.82 -32.66
C GLN A 415 36.38 10.83 -33.14
N TRP A 416 35.52 10.09 -32.41
CA TRP A 416 34.13 9.94 -32.77
C TRP A 416 33.29 11.13 -32.29
N LEU A 417 32.46 11.70 -33.17
CA LEU A 417 31.30 12.44 -32.81
C LEU A 417 30.15 11.46 -32.64
N SER A 418 29.77 11.18 -31.41
CA SER A 418 28.60 10.32 -31.12
C SER A 418 27.32 11.14 -31.17
N LEU A 419 26.42 10.77 -32.05
CA LEU A 419 25.09 11.37 -32.20
C LEU A 419 24.04 10.35 -31.81
N GLN A 420 23.09 10.77 -30.98
CA GLN A 420 21.92 9.95 -30.64
C GLN A 420 20.70 10.43 -31.41
N GLY A 421 20.01 9.51 -32.02
CA GLY A 421 18.74 9.76 -32.69
C GLY A 421 17.58 9.90 -31.71
N HIS A 422 16.40 10.05 -32.24
CA HIS A 422 15.15 10.04 -31.49
C HIS A 422 14.52 8.65 -31.58
N SER A 423 13.68 8.32 -30.60
CA SER A 423 12.86 7.10 -30.61
C SER A 423 11.42 7.44 -30.35
N PHE A 424 10.50 6.63 -30.88
CA PHE A 424 9.12 6.65 -30.42
C PHE A 424 9.00 5.72 -29.23
N ASN A 425 8.78 6.29 -28.04
CA ASN A 425 8.58 5.49 -26.83
C ASN A 425 7.19 4.87 -26.84
N ILE A 426 6.18 5.66 -27.28
CA ILE A 426 4.80 5.22 -27.44
C ILE A 426 4.24 5.84 -28.73
N LEU A 427 3.60 5.03 -29.53
CA LEU A 427 2.80 5.50 -30.68
C LEU A 427 1.39 5.84 -30.22
N ALA A 428 0.85 6.92 -30.76
CA ALA A 428 -0.52 7.32 -30.51
C ALA A 428 -1.51 6.18 -30.79
N VAL A 429 -2.36 5.88 -29.80
CA VAL A 429 -3.47 4.96 -29.99
C VAL A 429 -4.60 5.72 -30.65
N GLN A 430 -4.87 5.40 -31.92
CA GLN A 430 -6.01 5.96 -32.63
C GLN A 430 -7.30 5.26 -32.16
N ASN A 431 -8.36 6.03 -31.94
CA ASN A 431 -9.66 5.52 -31.47
C ASN A 431 -9.64 4.89 -30.06
N ALA A 432 -8.75 5.38 -29.18
CA ALA A 432 -8.84 5.05 -27.76
C ALA A 432 -10.13 5.64 -27.18
N GLY A 433 -11.03 4.80 -26.72
CA GLY A 433 -12.32 5.19 -26.17
C GLY A 433 -12.59 4.49 -24.83
N TRP A 434 -13.75 4.72 -24.25
CA TRP A 434 -14.23 4.05 -23.06
C TRP A 434 -14.41 2.55 -23.29
N GLU A 435 -14.05 1.74 -22.34
CA GLU A 435 -14.47 0.34 -22.29
C GLU A 435 -15.94 0.27 -21.90
N HIS A 436 -16.72 -0.52 -22.63
CA HIS A 436 -18.16 -0.67 -22.42
C HIS A 436 -18.50 -2.07 -21.93
N VAL A 437 -19.13 -2.16 -20.76
CA VAL A 437 -19.66 -3.41 -20.21
C VAL A 437 -21.17 -3.32 -20.10
N LYS A 438 -21.87 -4.21 -20.81
CA LYS A 438 -23.32 -4.39 -20.71
C LYS A 438 -23.61 -5.37 -19.58
N LYS A 439 -24.41 -4.94 -18.60
CA LYS A 439 -24.79 -5.76 -17.47
C LYS A 439 -26.30 -5.98 -17.44
N LEU A 440 -26.72 -7.25 -17.35
CA LEU A 440 -28.09 -7.67 -17.08
C LEU A 440 -28.08 -8.40 -15.74
N ASP A 441 -28.94 -7.99 -14.83
CA ASP A 441 -29.16 -8.67 -13.54
C ASP A 441 -30.65 -8.99 -13.37
N ILE A 442 -30.97 -10.20 -12.98
CA ILE A 442 -32.32 -10.65 -12.63
C ILE A 442 -32.24 -11.29 -11.25
N GLY A 443 -33.05 -10.82 -10.32
CA GLY A 443 -33.05 -11.26 -8.94
C GLY A 443 -34.42 -11.55 -8.39
N LEU A 444 -34.45 -12.44 -7.41
CA LEU A 444 -35.60 -12.77 -6.59
C LEU A 444 -35.24 -12.51 -5.13
N ASP A 445 -36.08 -11.78 -4.41
CA ASP A 445 -35.95 -11.55 -2.98
C ASP A 445 -37.14 -12.20 -2.30
N ALA A 446 -36.91 -13.14 -1.38
CA ALA A 446 -37.97 -13.83 -0.63
C ALA A 446 -37.61 -13.87 0.86
N SER A 447 -38.64 -13.66 1.72
CA SER A 447 -38.58 -13.90 3.16
C SER A 447 -39.50 -15.07 3.47
N LEU A 448 -38.91 -16.07 4.07
CA LEU A 448 -39.59 -17.28 4.56
C LEU A 448 -39.53 -17.25 6.09
N PHE A 449 -40.62 -17.59 6.78
CA PHE A 449 -40.58 -17.67 8.22
C PHE A 449 -40.00 -19.00 8.70
#